data_b72ee0f71e72bcfc101cade39bea6c89
#
_entry.id   b72ee0f71e72bcfc101cade39bea6c89
#
_cell.length_a   1.000
_cell.length_b   1.000
_cell.length_c   1.000
_cell.angle_alpha   90.00
_cell.angle_beta   90.00
_cell.angle_gamma   90.00
#
_symmetry.space_group_name_H-M   'P 1'
#
loop_
_entity.id
_entity.type
_entity.pdbx_description
1 polymer ?
#
loop_
_entity_poly.entity_id
_entity_poly.type
_entity_poly.pdbx_seq_one_letter_code
_entity_poly.pdbx_strand_id
1 'polypeptide(L)'
;MNFNGIHHISAITGDAPRNLDYYTRVLGLRLNAKTVNQDDPTVYHLFYGDELARPGADLTFFEYPGAIPGRAGAGMIHRIVWRVGSPAALDFWADRLAAEDLGPVVRDGDRLRFADFEGLGHELVLDSSGDEALSAEHPEIPAEHALRGFEGVRAYAPAPGATAALLERLLGAAAQPGEPSGRFELRGEHRGGWIALEEPPAQRGRSSAGTVHHVAFSTVDAEQGAWLESLNRAGIPNSGVIDRHYFHSVYFREPGGVLFELATEEPGFTVDGPPEEFGRRIILPPWLEDQRERVEARLTPLPDPRAGWPQASPAKL
;
A
#
# COMPACT_ATOMS: atom_id res chain seq x y z
N MET A 1 10.23 -0.85 -21.06
CA MET A 1 9.57 -0.32 -19.86
C MET A 1 9.09 -1.51 -19.06
N ASN A 2 9.47 -1.59 -17.81
CA ASN A 2 9.11 -2.68 -16.89
C ASN A 2 8.63 -2.09 -15.57
N PHE A 3 7.84 -2.87 -14.83
CA PHE A 3 7.46 -2.51 -13.47
C PHE A 3 8.22 -3.38 -12.47
N ASN A 4 8.62 -2.79 -11.36
CA ASN A 4 9.16 -3.50 -10.21
C ASN A 4 8.04 -3.86 -9.20
N GLY A 5 6.94 -4.43 -9.71
CA GLY A 5 5.80 -4.83 -8.89
C GLY A 5 4.95 -3.65 -8.42
N ILE A 6 4.37 -3.79 -7.24
CA ILE A 6 3.58 -2.75 -6.57
C ILE A 6 4.53 -1.78 -5.87
N HIS A 7 4.36 -0.47 -6.09
CA HIS A 7 5.08 0.58 -5.37
C HIS A 7 4.47 0.79 -3.99
N HIS A 8 3.21 1.23 -3.97
CA HIS A 8 2.44 1.46 -2.76
C HIS A 8 0.94 1.17 -2.98
N ILE A 9 0.22 1.08 -1.88
CA ILE A 9 -1.23 0.96 -1.88
C ILE A 9 -1.78 2.05 -0.98
N SER A 10 -2.67 2.90 -1.50
CA SER A 10 -3.33 3.93 -0.72
C SER A 10 -4.74 3.52 -0.34
N ALA A 11 -5.09 3.71 0.92
CA ALA A 11 -6.40 3.42 1.48
C ALA A 11 -6.98 4.64 2.21
N ILE A 12 -8.18 4.51 2.71
CA ILE A 12 -8.90 5.55 3.44
C ILE A 12 -9.15 5.07 4.86
N THR A 13 -8.90 5.94 5.84
CA THR A 13 -9.27 5.74 7.25
C THR A 13 -10.13 6.91 7.76
N GLY A 14 -10.94 6.64 8.77
CA GLY A 14 -11.71 7.67 9.50
C GLY A 14 -11.12 8.01 10.87
N ASP A 15 -10.02 7.34 11.28
CA ASP A 15 -9.46 7.41 12.63
C ASP A 15 -7.94 7.21 12.58
N ALA A 16 -7.18 8.29 12.41
CA ALA A 16 -5.72 8.23 12.32
C ALA A 16 -5.04 7.69 13.59
N PRO A 17 -5.46 8.03 14.82
CA PRO A 17 -4.87 7.44 16.03
C PRO A 17 -4.99 5.91 16.09
N ARG A 18 -6.17 5.37 15.76
CA ARG A 18 -6.39 3.93 15.74
C ARG A 18 -5.69 3.26 14.57
N ASN A 19 -5.64 3.94 13.43
CA ASN A 19 -4.90 3.50 12.25
C ASN A 19 -3.40 3.39 12.57
N LEU A 20 -2.82 4.41 13.21
CA LEU A 20 -1.43 4.39 13.65
C LEU A 20 -1.15 3.21 14.57
N ASP A 21 -1.97 3.02 15.62
CA ASP A 21 -1.79 1.89 16.55
C ASP A 21 -1.86 0.56 15.82
N TYR A 22 -2.88 0.35 14.97
CA TYR A 22 -3.08 -0.92 14.29
C TYR A 22 -1.91 -1.27 13.36
N TYR A 23 -1.51 -0.35 12.49
CA TYR A 23 -0.49 -0.65 11.49
C TYR A 23 0.93 -0.70 12.07
N THR A 24 1.19 -0.02 13.19
CA THR A 24 2.51 -0.09 13.83
C THR A 24 2.58 -1.16 14.92
N ARG A 25 1.64 -1.20 15.87
CA ARG A 25 1.67 -2.18 16.96
C ARG A 25 1.21 -3.57 16.51
N VAL A 26 0.07 -3.67 15.80
CA VAL A 26 -0.49 -4.99 15.45
C VAL A 26 0.25 -5.59 14.26
N LEU A 27 0.35 -4.86 13.13
CA LEU A 27 0.99 -5.37 11.91
C LEU A 27 2.51 -5.18 11.87
N GLY A 28 3.09 -4.42 12.81
CA GLY A 28 4.52 -4.25 12.94
C GLY A 28 5.17 -3.48 11.80
N LEU A 29 4.41 -2.69 11.05
CA LEU A 29 4.96 -1.80 10.03
C LEU A 29 5.59 -0.57 10.68
N ARG A 30 6.57 0.02 10.00
CA ARG A 30 7.13 1.30 10.41
C ARG A 30 6.26 2.46 9.88
N LEU A 31 5.97 3.46 10.71
CA LEU A 31 5.50 4.75 10.22
C LEU A 31 6.67 5.46 9.53
N ASN A 32 6.66 5.50 8.20
CA ASN A 32 7.73 6.06 7.39
C ASN A 32 7.56 7.57 7.18
N ALA A 33 6.33 8.01 6.92
CA ALA A 33 6.03 9.43 6.83
C ALA A 33 4.68 9.77 7.46
N LYS A 34 4.65 10.92 8.09
CA LYS A 34 3.47 11.58 8.61
C LYS A 34 3.37 12.94 7.92
N THR A 35 2.51 13.03 6.92
CA THR A 35 2.33 14.22 6.08
C THR A 35 0.84 14.48 5.86
N VAL A 36 0.50 15.34 4.92
CA VAL A 36 -0.89 15.67 4.57
C VAL A 36 -1.21 15.28 3.14
N ASN A 37 -2.48 15.08 2.85
CA ASN A 37 -2.93 14.97 1.48
C ASN A 37 -2.66 16.30 0.76
N GLN A 38 -1.86 16.27 -0.31
CA GLN A 38 -1.47 17.48 -1.03
C GLN A 38 -2.63 18.16 -1.76
N ASP A 39 -3.68 17.40 -2.06
CA ASP A 39 -4.91 17.92 -2.68
C ASP A 39 -5.91 18.45 -1.63
N ASP A 40 -5.77 18.04 -0.35
CA ASP A 40 -6.51 18.54 0.80
C ASP A 40 -5.63 18.57 2.07
N PRO A 41 -4.87 19.65 2.31
CA PRO A 41 -3.95 19.74 3.45
C PRO A 41 -4.62 19.75 4.84
N THR A 42 -5.91 19.53 4.92
CA THR A 42 -6.64 19.42 6.19
C THR A 42 -6.71 17.99 6.72
N VAL A 43 -6.24 17.01 5.96
CA VAL A 43 -6.26 15.59 6.31
C VAL A 43 -4.88 14.97 6.27
N TYR A 44 -4.62 14.01 7.15
CA TYR A 44 -3.38 13.25 7.14
C TYR A 44 -3.20 12.41 5.87
N HIS A 45 -1.96 12.26 5.46
CA HIS A 45 -1.47 11.19 4.61
C HIS A 45 -0.36 10.45 5.38
N LEU A 46 -0.66 9.25 5.85
CA LEU A 46 0.23 8.42 6.65
C LEU A 46 0.83 7.32 5.77
N PHE A 47 2.12 7.04 5.92
CA PHE A 47 2.84 6.02 5.16
C PHE A 47 3.44 5.00 6.10
N TYR A 48 3.10 3.73 5.89
CA TYR A 48 3.60 2.60 6.67
C TYR A 48 4.31 1.61 5.75
N GLY A 49 5.47 1.13 6.14
CA GLY A 49 6.22 0.22 5.29
C GLY A 49 7.30 -0.56 6.03
N ASP A 50 8.34 -0.91 5.30
CA ASP A 50 9.53 -1.54 5.82
C ASP A 50 10.44 -0.55 6.56
N GLU A 51 11.58 -1.02 7.04
CA GLU A 51 12.51 -0.20 7.83
C GLU A 51 13.10 0.99 7.06
N LEU A 52 13.18 0.90 5.73
CA LEU A 52 13.85 1.86 4.87
C LEU A 52 12.88 2.64 3.95
N ALA A 53 11.57 2.46 4.09
CA ALA A 53 10.54 3.06 3.24
C ALA A 53 10.73 2.74 1.75
N ARG A 54 11.03 1.47 1.45
CA ARG A 54 11.27 1.02 0.07
C ARG A 54 9.97 0.72 -0.66
N PRO A 55 9.88 0.99 -1.96
CA PRO A 55 8.74 0.58 -2.79
C PRO A 55 8.47 -0.93 -2.65
N GLY A 56 7.19 -1.30 -2.57
CA GLY A 56 6.77 -2.69 -2.41
C GLY A 56 6.31 -3.07 -1.01
N ALA A 57 6.40 -2.16 -0.05
CA ALA A 57 5.86 -2.34 1.30
C ALA A 57 5.01 -1.16 1.79
N ASP A 58 4.96 -0.07 1.05
CA ASP A 58 4.31 1.17 1.47
C ASP A 58 2.77 1.06 1.40
N LEU A 59 2.13 0.88 2.57
CA LEU A 59 0.69 1.03 2.73
C LEU A 59 0.40 2.43 3.25
N THR A 60 -0.40 3.21 2.51
CA THR A 60 -0.65 4.60 2.86
C THR A 60 -2.12 4.85 3.18
N PHE A 61 -2.40 5.86 4.01
CA PHE A 61 -3.76 6.21 4.39
C PHE A 61 -4.03 7.69 4.29
N PHE A 62 -5.11 8.05 3.60
CA PHE A 62 -5.75 9.35 3.74
C PHE A 62 -6.74 9.27 4.90
N GLU A 63 -6.59 10.13 5.91
CA GLU A 63 -7.57 10.22 6.98
C GLU A 63 -8.65 11.24 6.62
N TYR A 64 -9.90 10.82 6.68
CA TYR A 64 -11.05 11.71 6.69
C TYR A 64 -11.77 11.53 8.02
N PRO A 65 -11.52 12.40 9.04
CA PRO A 65 -11.99 12.20 10.40
C PRO A 65 -13.48 11.92 10.49
N GLY A 66 -13.85 10.79 11.09
CA GLY A 66 -15.24 10.38 11.22
C GLY A 66 -15.89 9.86 9.93
N ALA A 67 -15.11 9.55 8.89
CA ALA A 67 -15.65 8.93 7.69
C ALA A 67 -16.43 7.66 8.02
N ILE A 68 -17.59 7.51 7.40
CA ILE A 68 -18.43 6.33 7.61
C ILE A 68 -17.77 5.07 7.05
N PRO A 69 -18.05 3.86 7.59
CA PRO A 69 -17.49 2.63 7.06
C PRO A 69 -17.72 2.47 5.56
N GLY A 70 -16.65 2.20 4.83
CA GLY A 70 -16.67 1.89 3.42
C GLY A 70 -17.08 0.44 3.14
N ARG A 71 -17.06 0.06 1.90
CA ARG A 71 -17.28 -1.31 1.46
C ARG A 71 -16.77 -1.47 0.04
N ALA A 72 -15.86 -2.42 -0.19
CA ALA A 72 -15.41 -2.73 -1.54
C ALA A 72 -16.54 -3.31 -2.40
N GLY A 73 -16.52 -2.99 -3.67
CA GLY A 73 -17.45 -3.47 -4.69
C GLY A 73 -16.85 -3.40 -6.08
N ALA A 74 -17.66 -3.51 -7.11
CA ALA A 74 -17.21 -3.47 -8.50
C ALA A 74 -16.29 -2.27 -8.79
N GLY A 75 -15.14 -2.52 -9.40
CA GLY A 75 -14.13 -1.52 -9.71
C GLY A 75 -13.31 -1.08 -8.50
N MET A 76 -13.18 -1.92 -7.47
CA MET A 76 -12.41 -1.62 -6.27
C MET A 76 -11.50 -2.79 -5.90
N ILE A 77 -10.33 -2.47 -5.35
CA ILE A 77 -9.50 -3.45 -4.64
C ILE A 77 -10.17 -3.77 -3.32
N HIS A 78 -10.29 -5.05 -3.00
CA HIS A 78 -10.96 -5.50 -1.79
C HIS A 78 -10.03 -6.24 -0.81
N ARG A 79 -8.78 -6.54 -1.24
CA ARG A 79 -7.81 -7.22 -0.39
C ARG A 79 -6.39 -6.88 -0.79
N ILE A 80 -5.57 -6.63 0.23
CA ILE A 80 -4.12 -6.45 0.14
C ILE A 80 -3.46 -7.77 0.52
N VAL A 81 -2.53 -8.26 -0.28
CA VAL A 81 -1.84 -9.53 -0.06
C VAL A 81 -0.39 -9.28 0.31
N TRP A 82 0.02 -9.79 1.45
CA TRP A 82 1.35 -9.64 2.03
C TRP A 82 2.12 -10.95 2.01
N ARG A 83 3.44 -10.85 1.96
CA ARG A 83 4.36 -11.99 2.05
C ARG A 83 4.76 -12.24 3.50
N VAL A 84 4.88 -13.53 3.87
CA VAL A 84 5.51 -14.00 5.11
C VAL A 84 6.47 -15.14 4.82
N GLY A 85 7.48 -15.34 5.69
CA GLY A 85 8.62 -16.20 5.39
C GLY A 85 8.38 -17.70 5.56
N SER A 86 7.37 -18.12 6.32
CA SER A 86 7.21 -19.54 6.68
C SER A 86 5.80 -19.89 7.15
N PRO A 87 5.42 -21.19 7.16
CA PRO A 87 4.17 -21.62 7.81
C PRO A 87 4.09 -21.23 9.28
N ALA A 88 5.21 -21.24 10.02
CA ALA A 88 5.26 -20.79 11.42
C ALA A 88 4.94 -19.30 11.56
N ALA A 89 5.31 -18.47 10.56
CA ALA A 89 4.90 -17.07 10.54
C ALA A 89 3.39 -16.92 10.39
N LEU A 90 2.74 -17.75 9.56
CA LEU A 90 1.28 -17.75 9.45
C LEU A 90 0.59 -18.16 10.76
N ASP A 91 1.15 -19.11 11.51
CA ASP A 91 0.63 -19.53 12.81
C ASP A 91 0.79 -18.41 13.84
N PHE A 92 1.96 -17.77 13.90
CA PHE A 92 2.20 -16.59 14.73
C PHE A 92 1.18 -15.47 14.45
N TRP A 93 0.95 -15.15 13.17
CA TRP A 93 -0.01 -14.14 12.78
C TRP A 93 -1.46 -14.52 13.10
N ALA A 94 -1.82 -15.80 12.99
CA ALA A 94 -3.15 -16.26 13.35
C ALA A 94 -3.44 -16.01 14.83
N ASP A 95 -2.51 -16.34 15.72
CA ASP A 95 -2.63 -16.12 17.16
C ASP A 95 -2.65 -14.62 17.51
N ARG A 96 -1.71 -13.83 16.93
CA ARG A 96 -1.61 -12.39 17.17
C ARG A 96 -2.87 -11.64 16.76
N LEU A 97 -3.38 -11.91 15.56
CA LEU A 97 -4.58 -11.24 15.03
C LEU A 97 -5.87 -11.68 15.75
N ALA A 98 -5.95 -12.93 16.17
CA ALA A 98 -7.08 -13.41 16.98
C ALA A 98 -7.16 -12.72 18.35
N ALA A 99 -6.01 -12.34 18.93
CA ALA A 99 -5.95 -11.62 20.20
C ALA A 99 -6.49 -10.20 20.13
N GLU A 100 -6.55 -9.57 18.94
CA GLU A 100 -7.12 -8.22 18.74
C GLU A 100 -8.66 -8.21 18.72
N ASP A 101 -9.31 -9.39 18.56
CA ASP A 101 -10.78 -9.55 18.55
C ASP A 101 -11.52 -8.62 17.57
N LEU A 102 -10.92 -8.38 16.40
CA LEU A 102 -11.47 -7.49 15.36
C LEU A 102 -12.35 -8.20 14.34
N GLY A 103 -12.57 -9.50 14.51
CA GLY A 103 -13.37 -10.31 13.61
C GLY A 103 -12.68 -11.61 13.20
N PRO A 104 -13.21 -12.30 12.18
CA PRO A 104 -12.69 -13.62 11.79
C PRO A 104 -11.25 -13.55 11.26
N VAL A 105 -10.39 -14.40 11.81
CA VAL A 105 -9.07 -14.74 11.27
C VAL A 105 -9.19 -16.15 10.66
N VAL A 106 -9.12 -16.25 9.34
CA VAL A 106 -9.41 -17.50 8.61
C VAL A 106 -8.14 -18.05 7.98
N ARG A 107 -7.69 -19.20 8.50
CA ARG A 107 -6.61 -19.98 7.91
C ARG A 107 -7.16 -20.93 6.83
N ASP A 108 -6.57 -20.88 5.63
CA ASP A 108 -6.90 -21.76 4.51
C ASP A 108 -5.60 -22.24 3.85
N GLY A 109 -5.09 -23.39 4.27
CA GLY A 109 -3.80 -23.90 3.83
C GLY A 109 -2.66 -22.91 4.12
N ASP A 110 -2.00 -22.45 3.05
CA ASP A 110 -0.88 -21.52 3.10
C ASP A 110 -1.31 -20.05 3.03
N ARG A 111 -2.55 -19.76 3.40
CA ARG A 111 -3.12 -18.40 3.40
C ARG A 111 -3.79 -18.10 4.73
N LEU A 112 -3.67 -16.85 5.17
CA LEU A 112 -4.37 -16.32 6.34
C LEU A 112 -5.11 -15.06 5.94
N ARG A 113 -6.42 -15.01 6.15
CA ARG A 113 -7.28 -13.88 5.80
C ARG A 113 -7.86 -13.23 7.04
N PHE A 114 -7.83 -11.91 7.07
CA PHE A 114 -8.38 -11.09 8.14
C PHE A 114 -8.79 -9.71 7.59
N ALA A 115 -9.38 -8.90 8.43
CA ALA A 115 -9.63 -7.49 8.14
C ALA A 115 -9.08 -6.63 9.28
N ASP A 116 -8.76 -5.37 8.96
CA ASP A 116 -8.44 -4.39 9.98
C ASP A 116 -9.69 -3.92 10.74
N PHE A 117 -9.50 -2.98 11.65
CA PHE A 117 -10.55 -2.42 12.49
C PHE A 117 -11.65 -1.62 11.73
N GLU A 118 -11.41 -1.26 10.46
CA GLU A 118 -12.38 -0.59 9.57
C GLU A 118 -12.92 -1.52 8.48
N GLY A 119 -12.48 -2.79 8.46
CA GLY A 119 -12.96 -3.79 7.52
C GLY A 119 -12.13 -3.88 6.22
N LEU A 120 -10.96 -3.23 6.14
CA LEU A 120 -10.04 -3.41 5.03
C LEU A 120 -9.49 -4.84 5.03
N GLY A 121 -9.71 -5.56 3.94
CA GLY A 121 -9.31 -6.96 3.82
C GLY A 121 -7.80 -7.13 3.59
N HIS A 122 -7.20 -8.04 4.35
CA HIS A 122 -5.81 -8.47 4.22
C HIS A 122 -5.70 -9.96 4.03
N GLU A 123 -4.63 -10.41 3.37
CA GLU A 123 -4.27 -11.81 3.21
C GLU A 123 -2.76 -11.96 3.39
N LEU A 124 -2.31 -12.94 4.18
CA LEU A 124 -0.91 -13.33 4.24
C LEU A 124 -0.73 -14.60 3.44
N VAL A 125 0.37 -14.67 2.68
CA VAL A 125 0.76 -15.85 1.89
C VAL A 125 2.24 -16.14 2.09
N LEU A 126 2.65 -17.38 1.84
CA LEU A 126 4.06 -17.74 1.88
C LEU A 126 4.80 -17.07 0.72
N ASP A 127 5.91 -16.45 1.05
CA ASP A 127 6.84 -15.88 0.08
C ASP A 127 7.56 -16.98 -0.69
N SER A 128 7.33 -17.03 -2.00
CA SER A 128 8.01 -17.91 -2.94
C SER A 128 8.68 -17.13 -4.08
N SER A 129 8.75 -15.82 -3.98
CA SER A 129 9.21 -14.94 -5.04
C SER A 129 10.71 -14.98 -5.26
N GLY A 130 11.48 -15.19 -4.20
CA GLY A 130 12.93 -15.00 -4.17
C GLY A 130 13.37 -13.54 -4.11
N ASP A 131 12.42 -12.60 -4.02
CA ASP A 131 12.71 -11.16 -3.88
C ASP A 131 13.23 -10.84 -2.47
N GLU A 132 13.96 -9.75 -2.33
CA GLU A 132 14.41 -9.29 -1.01
C GLU A 132 13.21 -9.00 -0.09
N ALA A 133 13.32 -9.42 1.18
CA ALA A 133 12.29 -9.16 2.17
C ALA A 133 12.27 -7.67 2.55
N LEU A 134 11.10 -7.04 2.46
CA LEU A 134 10.85 -5.67 2.91
C LEU A 134 10.17 -5.71 4.28
N SER A 135 10.97 -5.71 5.34
CA SER A 135 10.48 -5.87 6.71
C SER A 135 10.85 -4.68 7.59
N ALA A 136 10.01 -4.38 8.56
CA ALA A 136 10.30 -3.42 9.62
C ALA A 136 10.69 -4.17 10.91
N GLU A 137 11.51 -3.53 11.74
CA GLU A 137 11.82 -4.01 13.09
C GLU A 137 10.65 -3.77 14.04
N HIS A 138 10.41 -4.73 14.95
CA HIS A 138 9.38 -4.59 15.97
C HIS A 138 9.77 -5.39 17.23
N PRO A 139 9.61 -4.84 18.46
CA PRO A 139 10.05 -5.51 19.68
C PRO A 139 9.30 -6.80 20.02
N GLU A 140 8.06 -6.94 19.54
CA GLU A 140 7.20 -8.10 19.82
C GLU A 140 7.02 -9.04 18.62
N ILE A 141 7.54 -8.70 17.46
CA ILE A 141 7.43 -9.52 16.25
C ILE A 141 8.83 -10.00 15.87
N PRO A 142 9.14 -11.29 16.05
CA PRO A 142 10.41 -11.84 15.60
C PRO A 142 10.64 -11.59 14.10
N ALA A 143 11.87 -11.28 13.73
CA ALA A 143 12.22 -10.93 12.34
C ALA A 143 11.82 -12.01 11.32
N GLU A 144 11.89 -13.30 11.72
CA GLU A 144 11.47 -14.44 10.89
C GLU A 144 9.96 -14.49 10.62
N HIS A 145 9.15 -13.80 11.44
CA HIS A 145 7.70 -13.72 11.29
C HIS A 145 7.22 -12.40 10.70
N ALA A 146 8.10 -11.40 10.58
CA ALA A 146 7.74 -10.08 10.05
C ALA A 146 7.13 -10.18 8.64
N LEU A 147 6.27 -9.22 8.31
CA LEU A 147 5.78 -9.01 6.95
C LEU A 147 6.97 -8.68 6.03
N ARG A 148 6.91 -9.14 4.76
CA ARG A 148 8.01 -9.03 3.79
C ARG A 148 7.66 -8.17 2.58
N GLY A 149 6.71 -7.25 2.73
CA GLY A 149 6.16 -6.44 1.66
C GLY A 149 4.99 -7.11 0.94
N PHE A 150 4.51 -6.43 -0.11
CA PHE A 150 3.34 -6.90 -0.85
C PHE A 150 3.68 -8.09 -1.75
N GLU A 151 2.74 -9.03 -1.81
CA GLU A 151 2.68 -10.07 -2.83
C GLU A 151 1.75 -9.65 -3.98
N GLY A 152 0.66 -8.95 -3.68
CA GLY A 152 -0.31 -8.54 -4.68
C GLY A 152 -1.56 -7.88 -4.10
N VAL A 153 -2.54 -7.69 -4.97
CA VAL A 153 -3.87 -7.21 -4.61
C VAL A 153 -4.96 -8.05 -5.29
N ARG A 154 -6.16 -8.08 -4.67
CA ARG A 154 -7.36 -8.66 -5.28
C ARG A 154 -8.36 -7.56 -5.57
N ALA A 155 -8.86 -7.51 -6.80
CA ALA A 155 -9.77 -6.49 -7.29
C ALA A 155 -11.08 -7.12 -7.79
N TYR A 156 -12.19 -6.51 -7.46
CA TYR A 156 -13.49 -6.83 -8.06
C TYR A 156 -13.60 -6.18 -9.44
N ALA A 157 -13.49 -7.00 -10.49
CA ALA A 157 -13.46 -6.57 -11.88
C ALA A 157 -14.81 -6.83 -12.60
N PRO A 158 -15.63 -5.81 -12.82
CA PRO A 158 -16.90 -5.97 -13.53
C PRO A 158 -16.72 -6.24 -15.03
N ALA A 159 -15.56 -5.95 -15.59
CA ALA A 159 -15.19 -6.18 -16.98
C ALA A 159 -13.81 -6.86 -17.09
N PRO A 160 -13.63 -8.10 -16.56
CA PRO A 160 -12.32 -8.70 -16.39
C PRO A 160 -11.54 -8.84 -17.71
N GLY A 161 -12.20 -9.10 -18.83
CA GLY A 161 -11.52 -9.18 -20.14
C GLY A 161 -10.93 -7.85 -20.62
N ALA A 162 -11.57 -6.73 -20.34
CA ALA A 162 -11.05 -5.40 -20.69
C ALA A 162 -9.87 -5.01 -19.79
N THR A 163 -9.97 -5.30 -18.49
CA THR A 163 -8.90 -5.10 -17.52
C THR A 163 -7.69 -5.98 -17.86
N ALA A 164 -7.90 -7.27 -18.18
CA ALA A 164 -6.84 -8.18 -18.61
C ALA A 164 -6.12 -7.65 -19.85
N ALA A 165 -6.87 -7.20 -20.86
CA ALA A 165 -6.28 -6.63 -22.07
C ALA A 165 -5.42 -5.39 -21.82
N LEU A 166 -5.80 -4.53 -20.86
CA LEU A 166 -4.99 -3.39 -20.45
C LEU A 166 -3.72 -3.87 -19.72
N LEU A 167 -3.86 -4.77 -18.75
CA LEU A 167 -2.73 -5.30 -17.99
C LEU A 167 -1.68 -5.96 -18.91
N GLU A 168 -2.11 -6.83 -19.83
CA GLU A 168 -1.19 -7.56 -20.72
C GLU A 168 -0.61 -6.68 -21.82
N ARG A 169 -1.45 -5.93 -22.53
CA ARG A 169 -1.04 -5.24 -23.77
C ARG A 169 -0.40 -3.88 -23.54
N LEU A 170 -0.85 -3.18 -22.51
CA LEU A 170 -0.34 -1.84 -22.20
C LEU A 170 0.72 -1.89 -21.10
N LEU A 171 0.42 -2.58 -20.01
CA LEU A 171 1.31 -2.63 -18.85
C LEU A 171 2.31 -3.79 -18.90
N GLY A 172 2.21 -4.70 -19.86
CA GLY A 172 3.15 -5.79 -20.05
C GLY A 172 3.07 -6.88 -18.97
N ALA A 173 1.95 -6.96 -18.24
CA ALA A 173 1.76 -7.96 -17.21
C ALA A 173 1.67 -9.37 -17.81
N ALA A 174 2.24 -10.34 -17.11
CA ALA A 174 2.18 -11.75 -17.49
C ALA A 174 0.99 -12.44 -16.84
N ALA A 175 0.08 -13.01 -17.64
CA ALA A 175 -1.01 -13.83 -17.12
C ALA A 175 -0.46 -15.07 -16.42
N GLN A 176 -0.97 -15.35 -15.21
CA GLN A 176 -0.57 -16.49 -14.38
C GLN A 176 -1.70 -17.53 -14.35
N PRO A 177 -1.39 -18.83 -14.46
CA PRO A 177 -2.40 -19.89 -14.37
C PRO A 177 -2.94 -20.05 -12.94
N GLY A 178 -4.13 -20.59 -12.81
CA GLY A 178 -4.67 -21.10 -11.55
C GLY A 178 -5.69 -20.22 -10.82
N GLU A 179 -5.94 -18.99 -11.26
CA GLU A 179 -7.02 -18.16 -10.71
C GLU A 179 -8.20 -18.09 -11.69
N PRO A 180 -9.46 -18.31 -11.26
CA PRO A 180 -10.63 -18.42 -12.15
C PRO A 180 -10.88 -17.19 -13.03
N SER A 181 -10.60 -15.99 -12.51
CA SER A 181 -10.84 -14.72 -13.23
C SER A 181 -9.55 -14.06 -13.72
N GLY A 182 -8.42 -14.75 -13.55
CA GLY A 182 -7.09 -14.29 -13.98
C GLY A 182 -6.28 -13.61 -12.87
N ARG A 183 -4.99 -13.92 -12.86
CA ARG A 183 -3.95 -13.24 -12.09
C ARG A 183 -2.89 -12.75 -13.04
N PHE A 184 -2.46 -11.52 -12.87
CA PHE A 184 -1.53 -10.84 -13.76
C PHE A 184 -0.34 -10.32 -12.95
N GLU A 185 0.84 -10.79 -13.29
CA GLU A 185 2.09 -10.41 -12.62
C GLU A 185 2.76 -9.27 -13.40
N LEU A 186 3.13 -8.22 -12.64
CA LEU A 186 4.02 -7.16 -13.09
C LEU A 186 5.36 -7.38 -12.40
N ARG A 187 6.37 -7.82 -13.14
CA ARG A 187 7.68 -8.15 -12.60
C ARG A 187 8.78 -7.40 -13.34
N GLY A 188 9.60 -6.70 -12.55
CA GLY A 188 10.84 -6.10 -13.01
C GLY A 188 12.06 -6.93 -12.63
N GLU A 189 13.23 -6.27 -12.65
CA GLU A 189 14.50 -6.90 -12.34
C GLU A 189 14.61 -7.29 -10.86
N HIS A 190 14.10 -6.44 -9.97
CA HIS A 190 14.33 -6.57 -8.52
C HIS A 190 13.12 -7.11 -7.77
N ARG A 191 11.91 -6.82 -8.25
CA ARG A 191 10.70 -7.20 -7.54
C ARG A 191 9.53 -7.47 -8.49
N GLY A 192 8.65 -8.36 -8.05
CA GLY A 192 7.36 -8.62 -8.69
C GLY A 192 6.21 -8.33 -7.74
N GLY A 193 5.02 -8.24 -8.33
CA GLY A 193 3.75 -8.19 -7.64
C GLY A 193 2.63 -8.49 -8.62
N TRP A 194 1.47 -8.88 -8.13
CA TRP A 194 0.38 -9.25 -9.00
C TRP A 194 -0.96 -8.58 -8.63
N ILE A 195 -1.85 -8.54 -9.60
CA ILE A 195 -3.26 -8.23 -9.42
C ILE A 195 -4.09 -9.44 -9.83
N ALA A 196 -4.99 -9.89 -8.94
CA ALA A 196 -5.98 -10.91 -9.25
C ALA A 196 -7.35 -10.24 -9.47
N LEU A 197 -8.04 -10.66 -10.52
CA LEU A 197 -9.37 -10.19 -10.83
C LEU A 197 -10.40 -11.18 -10.30
N GLU A 198 -11.39 -10.67 -9.59
CA GLU A 198 -12.46 -11.47 -9.00
C GLU A 198 -13.83 -10.92 -9.38
N GLU A 199 -14.85 -11.78 -9.37
CA GLU A 199 -16.23 -11.37 -9.65
C GLU A 199 -16.73 -10.43 -8.52
N PRO A 200 -17.30 -9.27 -8.88
CA PRO A 200 -17.80 -8.35 -7.87
C PRO A 200 -19.06 -8.88 -7.17
N PRO A 201 -19.25 -8.56 -5.88
CA PRO A 201 -20.50 -8.86 -5.19
C PRO A 201 -21.65 -8.05 -5.80
N ALA A 202 -22.87 -8.57 -5.65
CA ALA A 202 -24.08 -7.85 -6.10
C ALA A 202 -24.27 -6.51 -5.38
N GLN A 203 -23.72 -6.38 -4.17
CA GLN A 203 -23.83 -5.16 -3.38
C GLN A 203 -22.88 -4.08 -3.90
N ARG A 204 -23.41 -2.88 -4.14
CA ARG A 204 -22.64 -1.74 -4.64
C ARG A 204 -21.54 -1.31 -3.64
N GLY A 205 -20.34 -1.07 -4.15
CA GLY A 205 -19.23 -0.51 -3.37
C GLY A 205 -19.49 0.92 -2.90
N ARG A 206 -18.80 1.30 -1.83
CA ARG A 206 -18.74 2.67 -1.30
C ARG A 206 -17.32 2.94 -0.85
N SER A 207 -16.63 3.82 -1.57
CA SER A 207 -15.29 4.29 -1.18
C SER A 207 -15.42 5.18 0.06
N SER A 208 -14.85 4.76 1.17
CA SER A 208 -14.80 5.47 2.47
C SER A 208 -13.84 4.70 3.41
N ALA A 209 -13.88 4.96 4.73
CA ALA A 209 -13.03 4.31 5.73
C ALA A 209 -13.00 2.78 5.57
N GLY A 210 -11.80 2.17 5.59
CA GLY A 210 -11.60 0.74 5.38
C GLY A 210 -11.64 0.28 3.92
N THR A 211 -11.42 1.17 2.94
CA THR A 211 -11.34 0.79 1.52
C THR A 211 -10.06 1.29 0.86
N VAL A 212 -9.56 0.53 -0.11
CA VAL A 212 -8.44 0.96 -0.96
C VAL A 212 -8.90 2.08 -1.89
N HIS A 213 -8.10 3.14 -1.96
CA HIS A 213 -8.28 4.26 -2.89
C HIS A 213 -7.65 3.97 -4.25
N HIS A 214 -6.39 3.51 -4.27
CA HIS A 214 -5.66 3.14 -5.48
C HIS A 214 -4.52 2.15 -5.19
N VAL A 215 -4.00 1.55 -6.25
CA VAL A 215 -2.75 0.80 -6.26
C VAL A 215 -1.77 1.46 -7.22
N ALA A 216 -0.53 1.66 -6.76
CA ALA A 216 0.55 2.19 -7.56
C ALA A 216 1.52 1.08 -7.97
N PHE A 217 1.90 1.09 -9.25
CA PHE A 217 2.93 0.21 -9.79
C PHE A 217 4.26 0.97 -9.88
N SER A 218 5.35 0.28 -9.49
CA SER A 218 6.68 0.86 -9.40
C SER A 218 7.33 1.00 -10.79
N THR A 219 7.81 2.21 -11.08
CA THR A 219 8.58 2.55 -12.28
C THR A 219 9.75 3.44 -11.89
N VAL A 220 10.55 3.87 -12.86
CA VAL A 220 11.67 4.78 -12.64
C VAL A 220 11.45 6.08 -13.41
N ASP A 221 12.03 7.18 -12.93
CA ASP A 221 11.92 8.51 -13.55
C ASP A 221 12.25 8.50 -15.05
N ALA A 222 13.28 7.76 -15.45
CA ALA A 222 13.71 7.64 -16.83
C ALA A 222 12.65 7.06 -17.78
N GLU A 223 11.71 6.28 -17.26
CA GLU A 223 10.65 5.60 -18.04
C GLU A 223 9.30 6.30 -17.96
N GLN A 224 9.09 7.21 -17.00
CA GLN A 224 7.77 7.79 -16.74
C GLN A 224 7.17 8.54 -17.94
N GLY A 225 8.00 9.29 -18.68
CA GLY A 225 7.57 9.95 -19.91
C GLY A 225 7.07 8.98 -20.99
N ALA A 226 7.75 7.84 -21.14
CA ALA A 226 7.34 6.80 -22.09
C ALA A 226 6.04 6.09 -21.68
N TRP A 227 5.81 5.91 -20.38
CA TRP A 227 4.55 5.41 -19.85
C TRP A 227 3.39 6.37 -20.13
N LEU A 228 3.60 7.67 -19.86
CA LEU A 228 2.60 8.71 -20.16
C LEU A 228 2.23 8.73 -21.66
N GLU A 229 3.23 8.67 -22.54
CA GLU A 229 3.00 8.59 -23.99
C GLU A 229 2.21 7.34 -24.38
N SER A 230 2.46 6.20 -23.74
CA SER A 230 1.76 4.95 -24.00
C SER A 230 0.28 5.03 -23.61
N LEU A 231 -0.02 5.62 -22.45
CA LEU A 231 -1.40 5.90 -22.01
C LEU A 231 -2.12 6.84 -22.98
N ASN A 232 -1.47 7.93 -23.38
CA ASN A 232 -2.03 8.90 -24.34
C ASN A 232 -2.30 8.27 -25.71
N ARG A 233 -1.38 7.45 -26.21
CA ARG A 233 -1.51 6.73 -27.49
C ARG A 233 -2.64 5.71 -27.47
N ALA A 234 -2.87 5.09 -26.29
CA ALA A 234 -4.00 4.19 -26.06
C ALA A 234 -5.32 4.92 -25.83
N GLY A 235 -5.33 6.25 -25.79
CA GLY A 235 -6.53 7.08 -25.54
C GLY A 235 -7.06 6.96 -24.11
N ILE A 236 -6.22 6.59 -23.14
CA ILE A 236 -6.61 6.45 -21.74
C ILE A 236 -6.51 7.81 -21.04
N PRO A 237 -7.63 8.35 -20.53
CA PRO A 237 -7.61 9.57 -19.74
C PRO A 237 -6.70 9.39 -18.50
N ASN A 238 -5.80 10.36 -18.28
CA ASN A 238 -4.84 10.31 -17.18
C ASN A 238 -4.58 11.71 -16.64
N SER A 239 -3.89 11.78 -15.50
CA SER A 239 -3.59 13.04 -14.81
C SER A 239 -2.45 13.85 -15.44
N GLY A 240 -1.67 13.29 -16.37
CA GLY A 240 -0.32 13.77 -16.61
C GLY A 240 0.60 13.44 -15.42
N VAL A 241 1.86 13.88 -15.50
CA VAL A 241 2.82 13.70 -14.40
C VAL A 241 2.52 14.70 -13.29
N ILE A 242 2.42 14.21 -12.06
CA ILE A 242 2.21 15.00 -10.84
C ILE A 242 3.38 14.72 -9.89
N ASP A 243 4.04 15.79 -9.41
CA ASP A 243 5.03 15.70 -8.33
C ASP A 243 4.31 15.47 -6.98
N ARG A 244 4.62 14.35 -6.33
CA ARG A 244 4.09 13.95 -5.02
C ARG A 244 5.15 14.07 -3.92
N HIS A 245 6.23 14.81 -4.13
CA HIS A 245 7.34 15.01 -3.21
C HIS A 245 8.25 13.79 -3.08
N TYR A 246 7.71 12.61 -2.77
CA TYR A 246 8.47 11.37 -2.63
C TYR A 246 8.62 10.60 -3.94
N PHE A 247 7.76 10.85 -4.90
CA PHE A 247 7.70 10.20 -6.21
C PHE A 247 6.92 11.05 -7.20
N HIS A 248 7.11 10.78 -8.48
CA HIS A 248 6.29 11.34 -9.53
C HIS A 248 5.23 10.34 -9.95
N SER A 249 4.00 10.82 -10.16
CA SER A 249 2.83 9.97 -10.35
C SER A 249 2.09 10.26 -11.64
N VAL A 250 1.58 9.22 -12.29
CA VAL A 250 0.56 9.32 -13.34
C VAL A 250 -0.62 8.46 -12.96
N TYR A 251 -1.78 9.08 -12.73
CA TYR A 251 -3.02 8.39 -12.37
C TYR A 251 -3.91 8.14 -13.56
N PHE A 252 -4.53 6.96 -13.62
CA PHE A 252 -5.54 6.64 -14.61
C PHE A 252 -6.49 5.56 -14.07
N ARG A 253 -7.72 5.50 -14.64
CA ARG A 253 -8.63 4.41 -14.30
C ARG A 253 -8.54 3.32 -15.34
N GLU A 254 -8.40 2.07 -14.84
CA GLU A 254 -8.52 0.90 -15.69
C GLU A 254 -10.01 0.68 -16.07
N PRO A 255 -10.32 -0.15 -17.09
CA PRO A 255 -11.70 -0.29 -17.62
C PRO A 255 -12.76 -0.74 -16.61
N GLY A 256 -12.38 -1.42 -15.54
CA GLY A 256 -13.28 -1.85 -14.46
C GLY A 256 -13.58 -0.77 -13.43
N GLY A 257 -12.79 0.31 -13.40
CA GLY A 257 -12.96 1.45 -12.51
C GLY A 257 -11.91 1.59 -11.41
N VAL A 258 -11.03 0.60 -11.20
CA VAL A 258 -9.93 0.72 -10.23
C VAL A 258 -9.01 1.86 -10.63
N LEU A 259 -8.66 2.71 -9.68
CA LEU A 259 -7.66 3.75 -9.90
C LEU A 259 -6.28 3.13 -9.83
N PHE A 260 -5.55 3.21 -10.92
CA PHE A 260 -4.14 2.83 -11.04
C PHE A 260 -3.25 4.06 -11.00
N GLU A 261 -2.07 3.88 -10.50
CA GLU A 261 -1.00 4.87 -10.49
C GLU A 261 0.28 4.26 -11.04
N LEU A 262 1.07 5.03 -11.77
CA LEU A 262 2.45 4.73 -12.09
C LEU A 262 3.31 5.66 -11.25
N ALA A 263 4.00 5.13 -10.24
CA ALA A 263 4.81 5.89 -9.31
C ALA A 263 6.30 5.60 -9.52
N THR A 264 7.13 6.64 -9.56
CA THR A 264 8.58 6.47 -9.64
C THR A 264 9.17 6.08 -8.30
N GLU A 265 10.28 5.35 -8.31
CA GLU A 265 11.00 4.99 -7.10
C GLU A 265 11.77 6.19 -6.52
N GLU A 266 12.11 7.16 -7.39
CA GLU A 266 12.83 8.36 -7.04
C GLU A 266 11.86 9.54 -6.80
N PRO A 267 12.24 10.53 -5.97
CA PRO A 267 13.46 10.62 -5.17
C PRO A 267 13.43 9.81 -3.87
N GLY A 268 12.28 9.26 -3.46
CA GLY A 268 12.12 8.46 -2.24
C GLY A 268 12.08 9.30 -0.95
N PHE A 269 11.89 8.65 0.18
CA PHE A 269 11.65 9.31 1.48
C PHE A 269 12.87 9.99 2.08
N THR A 270 14.08 9.65 1.61
CA THR A 270 15.32 10.25 2.09
C THR A 270 15.50 11.73 1.75
N VAL A 271 14.62 12.31 0.92
CA VAL A 271 14.57 13.77 0.64
C VAL A 271 14.28 14.59 1.91
N ASP A 272 13.63 14.00 2.91
CA ASP A 272 13.25 14.66 4.17
C ASP A 272 14.23 14.40 5.31
N GLY A 273 15.20 13.52 5.10
CA GLY A 273 16.20 13.16 6.09
C GLY A 273 16.57 11.67 6.08
N PRO A 274 17.45 11.27 6.98
CA PRO A 274 17.89 9.88 7.06
C PRO A 274 16.80 8.98 7.64
N PRO A 275 16.84 7.65 7.37
CA PRO A 275 15.82 6.71 7.82
C PRO A 275 15.51 6.77 9.33
N GLU A 276 16.49 7.10 10.17
CA GLU A 276 16.32 7.18 11.63
C GLU A 276 15.28 8.25 12.04
N GLU A 277 15.00 9.23 11.18
CA GLU A 277 14.05 10.32 11.44
C GLU A 277 12.65 10.05 10.89
N PHE A 278 12.45 8.98 10.13
CA PHE A 278 11.17 8.67 9.50
C PHE A 278 10.02 8.59 10.51
N GLY A 279 8.88 9.20 10.17
CA GLY A 279 7.64 9.19 10.94
C GLY A 279 7.63 10.01 12.25
N ARG A 280 8.77 10.59 12.68
CA ARG A 280 8.85 11.29 13.97
C ARG A 280 8.12 12.62 14.01
N ARG A 281 8.13 13.37 12.91
CA ARG A 281 7.52 14.69 12.80
C ARG A 281 6.60 14.78 11.59
N ILE A 282 5.72 15.78 11.57
CA ILE A 282 4.93 16.09 10.38
C ILE A 282 5.87 16.72 9.35
N ILE A 283 5.92 16.11 8.18
CA ILE A 283 6.61 16.62 7.00
C ILE A 283 5.57 17.30 6.10
N LEU A 284 5.89 18.49 5.62
CA LEU A 284 5.11 19.16 4.59
C LEU A 284 5.95 19.30 3.34
N PRO A 285 5.37 19.10 2.16
CA PRO A 285 6.07 19.45 0.92
C PRO A 285 6.47 20.93 0.92
N PRO A 286 7.55 21.33 0.25
CA PRO A 286 8.06 22.71 0.29
C PRO A 286 7.01 23.79 -0.02
N TRP A 287 6.06 23.50 -0.90
CA TRP A 287 5.00 24.44 -1.28
C TRP A 287 3.86 24.56 -0.24
N LEU A 288 3.86 23.76 0.81
CA LEU A 288 2.91 23.85 1.94
C LEU A 288 3.57 24.33 3.24
N GLU A 289 4.89 24.49 3.26
CA GLU A 289 5.64 24.83 4.47
C GLU A 289 5.21 26.17 5.10
N ASP A 290 4.89 27.16 4.29
CA ASP A 290 4.38 28.46 4.75
C ASP A 290 3.02 28.36 5.48
N GLN A 291 2.34 27.22 5.38
CA GLN A 291 1.04 26.96 6.01
C GLN A 291 1.15 26.03 7.24
N ARG A 292 2.36 25.68 7.69
CA ARG A 292 2.62 24.67 8.73
C ARG A 292 1.73 24.84 9.96
N GLU A 293 1.75 26.01 10.59
CA GLU A 293 0.96 26.27 11.81
C GLU A 293 -0.55 26.06 11.58
N ARG A 294 -1.05 26.45 10.43
CA ARG A 294 -2.47 26.30 10.06
C ARG A 294 -2.83 24.84 9.80
N VAL A 295 -1.93 24.08 9.21
CA VAL A 295 -2.10 22.64 8.93
C VAL A 295 -2.09 21.88 10.24
N GLU A 296 -1.02 22.03 11.05
CA GLU A 296 -0.87 21.32 12.32
C GLU A 296 -2.01 21.61 13.31
N ALA A 297 -2.54 22.81 13.33
CA ALA A 297 -3.68 23.16 14.19
C ALA A 297 -4.98 22.41 13.86
N ARG A 298 -5.08 21.78 12.70
CA ARG A 298 -6.27 21.04 12.25
C ARG A 298 -6.15 19.52 12.41
N LEU A 299 -4.92 19.04 12.49
CA LEU A 299 -4.64 17.61 12.55
C LEU A 299 -4.71 17.11 14.00
N THR A 300 -5.28 15.93 14.21
CA THR A 300 -5.23 15.26 15.52
C THR A 300 -3.77 14.91 15.82
N PRO A 301 -3.19 15.34 16.97
CA PRO A 301 -1.80 14.98 17.29
C PRO A 301 -1.59 13.47 17.33
N LEU A 302 -0.59 12.99 16.59
CA LEU A 302 -0.19 11.58 16.58
C LEU A 302 1.16 11.41 17.27
N PRO A 303 1.31 10.45 18.21
CA PRO A 303 2.58 10.18 18.86
C PRO A 303 3.60 9.58 17.88
N ASP A 304 4.87 9.58 18.29
CA ASP A 304 5.87 8.70 17.69
C ASP A 304 5.61 7.26 18.18
N PRO A 305 5.24 6.31 17.33
CA PRO A 305 4.90 4.96 17.74
C PRO A 305 6.13 4.18 18.27
N ARG A 306 7.34 4.67 18.01
CA ARG A 306 8.59 4.08 18.49
C ARG A 306 9.15 4.80 19.73
N ALA A 307 8.42 5.78 20.28
CA ALA A 307 8.84 6.43 21.52
C ALA A 307 8.95 5.40 22.65
N GLY A 308 10.13 5.28 23.24
CA GLY A 308 10.41 4.32 24.32
C GLY A 308 10.80 2.91 23.87
N TRP A 309 10.91 2.63 22.57
CA TRP A 309 11.51 1.38 22.12
C TRP A 309 12.99 1.33 22.52
N PRO A 310 13.53 0.13 22.83
CA PRO A 310 14.97 -0.03 23.01
C PRO A 310 15.67 0.49 21.74
N GLN A 311 16.61 1.43 21.91
CA GLN A 311 17.40 1.85 20.76
C GLN A 311 18.17 0.65 20.24
N ALA A 312 18.02 0.33 18.96
CA ALA A 312 18.84 -0.69 18.33
C ALA A 312 20.32 -0.31 18.60
N SER A 313 21.09 -1.24 19.14
CA SER A 313 22.55 -1.07 19.17
C SER A 313 23.00 -0.82 17.74
N PRO A 314 23.86 0.19 17.47
CA PRO A 314 24.31 0.46 16.13
C PRO A 314 24.88 -0.84 15.57
N ALA A 315 24.20 -1.39 14.56
CA ALA A 315 24.69 -2.56 13.86
C ALA A 315 26.07 -2.20 13.32
N LYS A 316 27.05 -3.03 13.63
CA LYS A 316 28.37 -2.91 13.02
C LYS A 316 28.17 -3.05 11.51
N LEU A 317 28.28 -1.94 10.81
CA LEU A 317 28.39 -1.88 9.35
C LEU A 317 29.61 -2.67 8.88
#